data_056698867f433565d5d2c2a23c8bfa55
#
_entry.id   056698867f433565d5d2c2a23c8bfa55
#
_cell.length_a   1.000
_cell.length_b   1.000
_cell.length_c   1.000
_cell.angle_alpha   90.00
_cell.angle_beta   90.00
_cell.angle_gamma   90.00
#
_symmetry.space_group_name_H-M   'P 1'
#
loop_
_entity.id
_entity.type
_entity.pdbx_description
1 polymer ?
#
loop_
_entity_poly.entity_id
_entity_poly.type
_entity_poly.pdbx_seq_one_letter_code
_entity_poly.pdbx_strand_id
1 'polypeptide(L)'
;SEELNPEDFYADDEMIITVSDMGYIKRTPLSEFRAQGRGGVGAKGSETRDEDFVEYIYPASMHATLLFFTAKGKCYWLKVFEIPEGAKNAKGRAIQNLLNIEPHDKVQAFIRVKKLSTDTEFINSHYLLFCTKKGVIKKTLLEAYSRPRQNGVNAITLPEDDGLIQACMTNGNNEVIIANRNGRAIRFYESAVRVMGRTASGVKGMTLDEDNTDEVVGMICIKDKGKETVLVVSEQGLSLIHISEPTRPY
;
A
#
# COMPACT_ATOMS: atom_id res chain seq x y z
N SER A 1 -18.10 25.71 22.53
CA SER A 1 -16.84 25.94 21.80
C SER A 1 -16.81 24.98 20.63
N GLU A 2 -17.00 25.50 19.43
CA GLU A 2 -16.76 24.72 18.21
C GLU A 2 -15.26 24.40 18.20
N GLU A 3 -14.91 23.13 18.36
CA GLU A 3 -13.56 22.67 18.10
C GLU A 3 -13.28 22.84 16.63
N LEU A 4 -12.34 23.72 16.30
CA LEU A 4 -11.88 23.93 14.93
C LEU A 4 -11.27 22.61 14.43
N ASN A 5 -11.88 22.00 13.42
CA ASN A 5 -11.32 20.82 12.78
C ASN A 5 -10.15 21.28 11.88
N PRO A 6 -8.93 20.71 12.05
CA PRO A 6 -7.80 21.05 11.19
C PRO A 6 -8.08 20.92 9.68
N GLU A 7 -8.99 20.05 9.28
CA GLU A 7 -9.41 19.90 7.88
C GLU A 7 -10.02 21.19 7.30
N ASP A 8 -10.68 22.00 8.13
CA ASP A 8 -11.35 23.22 7.69
C ASP A 8 -10.38 24.28 7.16
N PHE A 9 -9.09 24.17 7.49
CA PHE A 9 -8.03 25.06 6.99
C PHE A 9 -7.54 24.71 5.59
N TYR A 10 -7.93 23.57 5.04
CA TYR A 10 -7.48 23.10 3.73
C TYR A 10 -8.66 22.83 2.82
N ALA A 11 -8.59 23.35 1.59
CA ALA A 11 -9.47 22.90 0.53
C ALA A 11 -9.18 21.44 0.19
N ASP A 12 -10.20 20.66 -0.16
CA ASP A 12 -10.06 19.25 -0.48
C ASP A 12 -9.55 19.05 -1.92
N ASP A 13 -8.41 19.66 -2.22
CA ASP A 13 -7.77 19.60 -3.53
C ASP A 13 -7.10 18.26 -3.78
N GLU A 14 -7.02 17.87 -5.06
CA GLU A 14 -6.31 16.69 -5.48
C GLU A 14 -4.79 16.92 -5.44
N MET A 15 -4.11 16.01 -4.76
CA MET A 15 -2.67 15.99 -4.59
C MET A 15 -2.07 14.73 -5.18
N ILE A 16 -0.79 14.78 -5.48
CA ILE A 16 0.02 13.60 -5.76
C ILE A 16 0.97 13.38 -4.58
N ILE A 17 0.88 12.20 -3.99
CA ILE A 17 1.79 11.75 -2.94
C ILE A 17 2.90 10.94 -3.59
N THR A 18 4.14 11.34 -3.35
CA THR A 18 5.31 10.58 -3.78
C THR A 18 6.09 10.09 -2.59
N VAL A 19 6.51 8.83 -2.66
CA VAL A 19 7.36 8.18 -1.64
C VAL A 19 8.58 7.63 -2.34
N SER A 20 9.76 8.00 -1.85
CA SER A 20 11.02 7.51 -2.39
C SER A 20 11.44 6.20 -1.74
N ASP A 21 12.37 5.49 -2.38
CA ASP A 21 12.98 4.26 -1.87
C ASP A 21 13.63 4.45 -0.49
N MET A 22 14.26 5.61 -0.27
CA MET A 22 14.88 5.97 1.02
C MET A 22 13.88 6.41 2.09
N GLY A 23 12.58 6.42 1.80
CA GLY A 23 11.53 6.74 2.76
C GLY A 23 11.24 8.23 2.92
N TYR A 24 11.48 9.04 1.91
CA TYR A 24 11.06 10.45 1.85
C TYR A 24 9.68 10.58 1.23
N ILE A 25 8.84 11.38 1.84
CA ILE A 25 7.45 11.61 1.41
C ILE A 25 7.19 13.08 1.22
N LYS A 26 6.40 13.41 0.19
CA LYS A 26 5.87 14.74 -0.06
C LYS A 26 4.52 14.68 -0.75
N ARG A 27 3.77 15.78 -0.68
CA ARG A 27 2.60 16.02 -1.51
C ARG A 27 2.88 17.14 -2.51
N THR A 28 2.37 17.00 -3.72
CA THR A 28 2.46 18.00 -4.77
C THR A 28 1.07 18.24 -5.34
N PRO A 29 0.62 19.49 -5.53
CA PRO A 29 -0.65 19.75 -6.20
C PRO A 29 -0.71 19.09 -7.58
N LEU A 30 -1.86 18.46 -7.90
CA LEU A 30 -2.04 17.78 -9.18
C LEU A 30 -1.81 18.70 -10.37
N SER A 31 -2.19 19.99 -10.24
CA SER A 31 -1.97 21.02 -11.26
C SER A 31 -0.49 21.21 -11.61
N GLU A 32 0.39 21.22 -10.62
CA GLU A 32 1.83 21.33 -10.83
C GLU A 32 2.42 20.05 -11.48
N PHE A 33 1.89 18.89 -11.10
CA PHE A 33 2.33 17.62 -11.64
C PHE A 33 1.98 17.46 -13.13
N ARG A 34 0.82 17.99 -13.57
CA ARG A 34 0.37 17.96 -14.97
C ARG A 34 1.04 19.00 -15.86
N ALA A 35 1.42 20.15 -15.34
CA ALA A 35 1.98 21.26 -16.12
C ALA A 35 3.32 20.89 -16.81
N GLN A 36 4.00 19.87 -16.33
CA GLN A 36 5.29 19.43 -16.87
C GLN A 36 5.17 18.28 -17.89
N GLY A 37 3.97 17.77 -18.17
CA GLY A 37 3.72 16.73 -19.18
C GLY A 37 3.69 17.23 -20.63
N ARG A 38 3.73 18.54 -20.85
CA ARG A 38 3.72 19.15 -22.19
C ARG A 38 5.07 19.80 -22.50
N GLY A 39 5.95 19.06 -23.19
CA GLY A 39 7.10 19.64 -23.86
C GLY A 39 8.40 19.73 -23.06
N GLY A 40 8.65 18.83 -22.14
CA GLY A 40 9.95 18.69 -21.51
C GLY A 40 10.92 17.89 -22.37
N VAL A 41 11.95 18.54 -22.91
CA VAL A 41 13.20 17.85 -23.30
C VAL A 41 13.70 17.15 -22.03
N GLY A 42 13.94 15.82 -22.10
CA GLY A 42 14.40 15.05 -20.96
C GLY A 42 15.56 15.75 -20.25
N ALA A 43 15.36 16.10 -18.99
CA ALA A 43 16.44 16.59 -18.16
C ALA A 43 17.45 15.45 -18.00
N LYS A 44 18.68 15.66 -18.45
CA LYS A 44 19.80 14.82 -18.07
C LYS A 44 19.88 14.83 -16.55
N GLY A 45 19.65 13.67 -15.94
CA GLY A 45 19.86 13.51 -14.51
C GLY A 45 21.27 13.91 -14.16
N SER A 46 21.43 14.85 -13.24
CA SER A 46 22.72 15.08 -12.60
C SER A 46 23.13 13.79 -11.90
N GLU A 47 24.34 13.35 -12.12
CA GLU A 47 24.97 12.26 -11.39
C GLU A 47 25.03 12.62 -9.91
N THR A 48 24.04 12.16 -9.14
CA THR A 48 24.08 12.20 -7.69
C THR A 48 24.45 10.81 -7.19
N ARG A 49 25.46 10.75 -6.37
CA ARG A 49 26.11 9.53 -5.87
C ARG A 49 25.26 8.65 -4.95
N ASP A 50 24.05 9.05 -4.62
CA ASP A 50 23.06 8.28 -3.87
C ASP A 50 21.72 8.56 -4.54
N GLU A 51 21.43 7.84 -5.62
CA GLU A 51 20.19 8.00 -6.36
C GLU A 51 19.03 7.45 -5.56
N ASP A 52 18.37 8.33 -4.80
CA ASP A 52 17.04 8.06 -4.30
C ASP A 52 16.06 8.17 -5.46
N PHE A 53 15.22 7.17 -5.68
CA PHE A 53 14.23 7.14 -6.74
C PHE A 53 12.82 7.07 -6.17
N VAL A 54 11.85 7.57 -6.93
CA VAL A 54 10.44 7.48 -6.55
C VAL A 54 9.96 6.05 -6.70
N GLU A 55 9.56 5.44 -5.58
CA GLU A 55 9.06 4.07 -5.52
C GLU A 55 7.54 4.02 -5.64
N TYR A 56 6.83 4.98 -5.04
CA TYR A 56 5.37 5.03 -5.03
C TYR A 56 4.85 6.40 -5.41
N ILE A 57 3.79 6.41 -6.23
CA ILE A 57 3.05 7.60 -6.64
C ILE A 57 1.56 7.33 -6.42
N TYR A 58 0.91 8.15 -5.58
CA TYR A 58 -0.51 8.02 -5.27
C TYR A 58 -1.25 9.34 -5.44
N PRO A 59 -2.36 9.37 -6.19
CA PRO A 59 -3.30 10.48 -6.12
C PRO A 59 -4.10 10.41 -4.82
N ALA A 60 -4.23 11.52 -4.13
CA ALA A 60 -5.03 11.62 -2.92
C ALA A 60 -5.53 13.05 -2.71
N SER A 61 -6.78 13.21 -2.24
CA SER A 61 -7.29 14.50 -1.83
C SER A 61 -6.73 14.93 -0.48
N MET A 62 -6.73 16.23 -0.19
CA MET A 62 -6.17 16.80 1.04
C MET A 62 -6.79 16.24 2.32
N HIS A 63 -8.08 15.92 2.29
CA HIS A 63 -8.79 15.38 3.46
C HIS A 63 -8.71 13.85 3.57
N ALA A 64 -8.13 13.17 2.60
CA ALA A 64 -7.93 11.73 2.67
C ALA A 64 -6.95 11.34 3.78
N THR A 65 -7.07 10.11 4.26
CA THR A 65 -6.13 9.50 5.19
C THR A 65 -5.29 8.47 4.47
N LEU A 66 -3.98 8.49 4.69
CA LEU A 66 -3.08 7.40 4.31
C LEU A 66 -2.82 6.50 5.50
N LEU A 67 -2.99 5.20 5.30
CA LEU A 67 -2.59 4.16 6.22
C LEU A 67 -1.22 3.62 5.77
N PHE A 68 -0.30 3.51 6.71
CA PHE A 68 1.05 3.00 6.49
C PHE A 68 1.20 1.68 7.22
N PHE A 69 1.61 0.64 6.52
CA PHE A 69 1.84 -0.68 7.11
C PHE A 69 3.32 -1.03 7.03
N THR A 70 3.88 -1.44 8.16
CA THR A 70 5.32 -1.72 8.26
C THR A 70 5.65 -3.19 8.13
N ALA A 71 6.92 -3.49 7.86
CA ALA A 71 7.43 -4.86 7.76
C ALA A 71 7.19 -5.67 9.04
N LYS A 72 7.24 -5.04 10.21
CA LYS A 72 6.95 -5.67 11.51
C LYS A 72 5.46 -5.81 11.82
N GLY A 73 4.57 -5.36 10.92
CA GLY A 73 3.13 -5.52 11.07
C GLY A 73 2.42 -4.42 11.84
N LYS A 74 2.99 -3.23 11.89
CA LYS A 74 2.38 -2.03 12.49
C LYS A 74 1.59 -1.22 11.46
N CYS A 75 0.55 -0.53 11.92
CA CYS A 75 -0.21 0.45 11.16
C CYS A 75 -0.06 1.84 11.77
N TYR A 76 0.20 2.84 10.91
CA TYR A 76 0.22 4.26 11.24
C TYR A 76 -0.67 5.04 10.28
N TRP A 77 -1.01 6.28 10.62
CA TRP A 77 -1.89 7.13 9.83
C TRP A 77 -1.31 8.53 9.67
N LEU A 78 -1.52 9.11 8.50
CA LEU A 78 -1.39 10.55 8.26
C LEU A 78 -2.58 11.03 7.42
N LYS A 79 -3.10 12.20 7.76
CA LYS A 79 -3.92 12.97 6.82
C LYS A 79 -3.02 13.53 5.72
N VAL A 80 -3.53 13.62 4.50
CA VAL A 80 -2.74 14.14 3.37
C VAL A 80 -2.23 15.55 3.66
N PHE A 81 -3.03 16.41 4.31
CA PHE A 81 -2.59 17.76 4.67
C PHE A 81 -1.44 17.79 5.71
N GLU A 82 -1.21 16.72 6.47
CA GLU A 82 -0.07 16.59 7.39
C GLU A 82 1.24 16.23 6.66
N ILE A 83 1.16 15.81 5.41
CA ILE A 83 2.33 15.52 4.59
C ILE A 83 2.89 16.84 4.05
N PRO A 84 4.20 17.11 4.16
CA PRO A 84 4.76 18.37 3.69
C PRO A 84 4.58 18.54 2.19
N GLU A 85 4.20 19.76 1.80
CA GLU A 85 4.15 20.17 0.40
C GLU A 85 5.56 20.36 -0.14
N GLY A 86 5.80 19.88 -1.34
CA GLY A 86 7.08 20.02 -2.03
C GLY A 86 6.90 20.13 -3.53
N ALA A 87 7.75 20.92 -4.15
CA ALA A 87 7.86 20.95 -5.61
C ALA A 87 8.31 19.59 -6.16
N LYS A 88 8.10 19.36 -7.46
CA LYS A 88 8.43 18.08 -8.10
C LYS A 88 9.85 17.59 -7.82
N ASN A 89 10.83 18.50 -7.77
CA ASN A 89 12.22 18.17 -7.53
C ASN A 89 12.65 18.21 -6.06
N ALA A 90 11.73 18.55 -5.15
CA ALA A 90 12.02 18.56 -3.73
C ALA A 90 12.12 17.12 -3.20
N LYS A 91 13.00 16.90 -2.23
CA LYS A 91 13.21 15.60 -1.62
C LYS A 91 12.02 15.17 -0.74
N GLY A 92 11.33 16.12 -0.12
CA GLY A 92 10.31 15.87 0.89
C GLY A 92 10.90 15.68 2.29
N ARG A 93 10.16 15.00 3.16
CA ARG A 93 10.56 14.73 4.55
C ARG A 93 10.60 13.23 4.80
N ALA A 94 11.54 12.79 5.63
CA ALA A 94 11.61 11.40 6.03
C ALA A 94 10.33 10.98 6.77
N ILE A 95 9.74 9.86 6.37
CA ILE A 95 8.52 9.31 6.99
C ILE A 95 8.75 9.09 8.48
N GLN A 96 9.94 8.64 8.89
CA GLN A 96 10.30 8.45 10.30
C GLN A 96 10.23 9.72 11.13
N ASN A 97 10.32 10.90 10.52
CA ASN A 97 10.14 12.19 11.20
C ASN A 97 8.67 12.61 11.31
N LEU A 98 7.78 11.98 10.57
CA LEU A 98 6.33 12.24 10.60
C LEU A 98 5.58 11.20 11.43
N LEU A 99 6.09 9.98 11.49
CA LEU A 99 5.50 8.83 12.18
C LEU A 99 6.49 8.26 13.19
N ASN A 100 5.99 7.82 14.34
CA ASN A 100 6.80 7.17 15.37
C ASN A 100 7.11 5.71 15.02
N ILE A 101 7.72 5.50 13.85
CA ILE A 101 8.13 4.16 13.42
C ILE A 101 9.32 3.70 14.25
N GLU A 102 9.26 2.46 14.73
CA GLU A 102 10.35 1.87 15.49
C GLU A 102 11.65 1.78 14.68
N PRO A 103 12.83 1.90 15.32
CA PRO A 103 14.10 1.63 14.65
C PRO A 103 14.10 0.25 13.98
N HIS A 104 14.69 0.17 12.81
CA HIS A 104 14.79 -1.06 12.00
C HIS A 104 13.45 -1.58 11.46
N ASP A 105 12.36 -0.84 11.61
CA ASP A 105 11.12 -1.10 10.91
C ASP A 105 11.03 -0.23 9.64
N LYS A 106 10.27 -0.70 8.66
CA LYS A 106 10.17 -0.07 7.34
C LYS A 106 8.73 -0.11 6.86
N VAL A 107 8.26 0.97 6.24
CA VAL A 107 6.96 0.98 5.57
C VAL A 107 7.00 0.08 4.34
N GLN A 108 6.07 -0.84 4.25
CA GLN A 108 5.94 -1.80 3.15
C GLN A 108 4.73 -1.55 2.26
N ALA A 109 3.68 -0.94 2.80
CA ALA A 109 2.46 -0.70 2.05
C ALA A 109 1.78 0.59 2.47
N PHE A 110 1.05 1.18 1.52
CA PHE A 110 0.28 2.39 1.69
C PHE A 110 -1.14 2.13 1.23
N ILE A 111 -2.12 2.58 2.01
CA ILE A 111 -3.52 2.50 1.64
C ILE A 111 -4.17 3.86 1.85
N ARG A 112 -4.80 4.37 0.79
CA ARG A 112 -5.56 5.61 0.81
C ARG A 112 -7.01 5.34 1.13
N VAL A 113 -7.56 6.05 2.12
CA VAL A 113 -8.98 6.03 2.44
C VAL A 113 -9.51 7.46 2.42
N LYS A 114 -10.51 7.73 1.59
CA LYS A 114 -11.01 9.09 1.38
C LYS A 114 -11.67 9.68 2.62
N LYS A 115 -12.48 8.91 3.34
CA LYS A 115 -13.25 9.34 4.51
C LYS A 115 -13.22 8.26 5.61
N LEU A 116 -12.06 8.01 6.18
CA LEU A 116 -11.86 6.94 7.15
C LEU A 116 -12.71 7.09 8.42
N SER A 117 -12.86 8.31 8.91
CA SER A 117 -13.57 8.59 10.18
C SER A 117 -15.07 8.82 10.02
N THR A 118 -15.57 9.09 8.84
CA THR A 118 -16.95 9.56 8.62
C THR A 118 -17.79 8.64 7.74
N ASP A 119 -17.18 7.91 6.80
CA ASP A 119 -17.91 7.00 5.91
C ASP A 119 -18.03 5.60 6.53
N THR A 120 -19.00 5.46 7.44
CA THR A 120 -19.25 4.23 8.18
C THR A 120 -19.63 3.06 7.26
N GLU A 121 -20.37 3.31 6.20
CA GLU A 121 -20.75 2.27 5.23
C GLU A 121 -19.51 1.74 4.51
N PHE A 122 -18.64 2.61 4.05
CA PHE A 122 -17.41 2.23 3.35
C PHE A 122 -16.49 1.38 4.23
N ILE A 123 -16.18 1.82 5.44
CA ILE A 123 -15.26 1.10 6.34
C ILE A 123 -15.81 -0.23 6.84
N ASN A 124 -17.14 -0.44 6.81
CA ASN A 124 -17.79 -1.70 7.17
C ASN A 124 -18.12 -2.59 5.97
N SER A 125 -17.76 -2.17 4.75
CA SER A 125 -17.95 -2.94 3.51
C SER A 125 -16.65 -3.20 2.75
N HIS A 126 -15.53 -2.71 3.25
CA HIS A 126 -14.20 -2.92 2.68
C HIS A 126 -13.29 -3.62 3.67
N TYR A 127 -12.28 -4.28 3.13
CA TYR A 127 -11.35 -5.12 3.88
C TYR A 127 -9.91 -4.77 3.54
N LEU A 128 -9.01 -5.08 4.46
CA LEU A 128 -7.58 -5.10 4.19
C LEU A 128 -7.10 -6.54 4.15
N LEU A 129 -6.44 -6.89 3.06
CA LEU A 129 -5.71 -8.13 2.90
C LEU A 129 -4.22 -7.88 3.11
N PHE A 130 -3.60 -8.71 3.95
CA PHE A 130 -2.17 -8.68 4.24
C PHE A 130 -1.52 -9.96 3.75
N CYS A 131 -0.31 -9.87 3.24
CA CYS A 131 0.51 -11.01 2.87
C CYS A 131 1.91 -10.88 3.45
N THR A 132 2.43 -11.99 3.96
CA THR A 132 3.75 -12.05 4.57
C THR A 132 4.75 -12.78 3.67
N LYS A 133 6.05 -12.62 3.97
CA LYS A 133 7.13 -13.32 3.26
C LYS A 133 6.95 -14.83 3.27
N LYS A 134 6.49 -15.38 4.39
CA LYS A 134 6.30 -16.84 4.56
C LYS A 134 4.97 -17.35 4.00
N GLY A 135 4.20 -16.51 3.31
CA GLY A 135 2.97 -16.91 2.64
C GLY A 135 1.72 -16.93 3.51
N VAL A 136 1.76 -16.28 4.67
CA VAL A 136 0.59 -16.07 5.50
C VAL A 136 -0.26 -14.96 4.90
N ILE A 137 -1.57 -15.16 4.89
CA ILE A 137 -2.55 -14.17 4.46
C ILE A 137 -3.54 -13.88 5.58
N LYS A 138 -3.95 -12.63 5.68
CA LYS A 138 -4.93 -12.19 6.68
C LYS A 138 -5.89 -11.20 6.05
N LYS A 139 -7.18 -11.35 6.36
CA LYS A 139 -8.25 -10.44 5.94
C LYS A 139 -8.92 -9.85 7.17
N THR A 140 -8.97 -8.54 7.25
CA THR A 140 -9.57 -7.81 8.37
C THR A 140 -10.46 -6.69 7.82
N LEU A 141 -11.58 -6.44 8.49
CA LEU A 141 -12.47 -5.33 8.14
C LEU A 141 -11.73 -3.99 8.28
N LEU A 142 -11.90 -3.09 7.31
CA LEU A 142 -11.26 -1.78 7.32
C LEU A 142 -11.59 -0.98 8.58
N GLU A 143 -12.79 -1.12 9.12
CA GLU A 143 -13.24 -0.49 10.37
C GLU A 143 -12.27 -0.73 11.53
N ALA A 144 -11.62 -1.88 11.60
CA ALA A 144 -10.64 -2.19 12.65
C ALA A 144 -9.42 -1.24 12.66
N TYR A 145 -9.20 -0.50 11.58
CA TYR A 145 -8.11 0.48 11.40
C TYR A 145 -8.63 1.92 11.32
N SER A 146 -9.88 2.17 11.68
CA SER A 146 -10.53 3.49 11.54
C SER A 146 -10.27 4.45 12.72
N ARG A 147 -9.58 4.00 13.74
CA ARG A 147 -9.25 4.79 14.95
C ARG A 147 -7.75 5.03 15.05
N PRO A 148 -7.25 6.12 14.44
CA PRO A 148 -5.83 6.45 14.45
C PRO A 148 -5.27 6.61 15.87
N ARG A 149 -4.02 6.14 16.05
CA ARG A 149 -3.24 6.36 17.27
C ARG A 149 -1.82 6.79 16.88
N GLN A 150 -1.31 7.77 17.59
CA GLN A 150 -0.01 8.40 17.31
C GLN A 150 1.15 7.39 17.31
N ASN A 151 1.13 6.43 18.21
CA ASN A 151 2.17 5.39 18.30
C ASN A 151 1.90 4.15 17.44
N GLY A 152 0.91 4.23 16.56
CA GLY A 152 0.50 3.11 15.74
C GLY A 152 -0.22 2.01 16.51
N VAL A 153 -0.68 1.01 15.77
CA VAL A 153 -1.31 -0.20 16.32
C VAL A 153 -0.75 -1.43 15.62
N ASN A 154 -0.92 -2.60 16.23
CA ASN A 154 -0.67 -3.85 15.52
C ASN A 154 -1.71 -4.04 14.42
N ALA A 155 -1.22 -4.20 13.19
CA ALA A 155 -2.07 -4.51 12.05
C ALA A 155 -2.20 -6.03 11.84
N ILE A 156 -1.17 -6.77 12.16
CA ILE A 156 -1.08 -8.23 12.11
C ILE A 156 -0.02 -8.68 13.11
N THR A 157 -0.27 -9.78 13.79
CA THR A 157 0.75 -10.39 14.68
C THR A 157 1.65 -11.30 13.86
N LEU A 158 2.93 -10.98 13.82
CA LEU A 158 3.95 -11.70 13.05
C LEU A 158 4.96 -12.41 13.97
N PRO A 159 5.40 -13.64 13.62
CA PRO A 159 6.59 -14.24 14.20
C PRO A 159 7.84 -13.40 13.88
N GLU A 160 8.89 -13.51 14.68
CA GLU A 160 10.15 -12.76 14.48
C GLU A 160 10.82 -13.05 13.14
N ASP A 161 10.64 -14.26 12.61
CA ASP A 161 11.22 -14.72 11.36
C ASP A 161 10.37 -14.46 10.11
N ASP A 162 9.24 -13.77 10.27
CA ASP A 162 8.37 -13.39 9.17
C ASP A 162 8.27 -11.85 9.05
N GLY A 163 7.80 -11.37 7.93
CA GLY A 163 7.62 -9.95 7.65
C GLY A 163 6.44 -9.70 6.75
N LEU A 164 5.74 -8.58 6.97
CA LEU A 164 4.72 -8.10 6.06
C LEU A 164 5.39 -7.60 4.78
N ILE A 165 4.85 -7.99 3.63
CA ILE A 165 5.34 -7.51 2.33
C ILE A 165 4.33 -6.66 1.59
N GLN A 166 3.03 -6.89 1.79
CA GLN A 166 1.98 -6.21 1.05
C GLN A 166 0.69 -6.11 1.85
N ALA A 167 -0.04 -5.03 1.63
CA ALA A 167 -1.43 -4.86 2.04
C ALA A 167 -2.24 -4.28 0.88
N CYS A 168 -3.46 -4.76 0.69
CA CYS A 168 -4.39 -4.29 -0.31
C CYS A 168 -5.75 -4.03 0.31
N MET A 169 -6.45 -2.99 -0.17
CA MET A 169 -7.85 -2.77 0.18
C MET A 169 -8.75 -3.46 -0.84
N THR A 170 -9.75 -4.20 -0.35
CA THR A 170 -10.68 -4.98 -1.17
C THR A 170 -12.13 -4.69 -0.81
N ASN A 171 -13.04 -5.06 -1.69
CA ASN A 171 -14.48 -4.84 -1.52
C ASN A 171 -15.28 -6.11 -1.13
N GLY A 172 -14.60 -7.21 -0.84
CA GLY A 172 -15.23 -8.51 -0.55
C GLY A 172 -15.29 -9.45 -1.76
N ASN A 173 -15.15 -8.96 -2.98
CA ASN A 173 -15.33 -9.71 -4.22
C ASN A 173 -14.10 -9.71 -5.13
N ASN A 174 -12.95 -9.34 -4.61
CA ASN A 174 -11.72 -9.29 -5.39
C ASN A 174 -11.14 -10.69 -5.62
N GLU A 175 -10.45 -10.85 -6.74
CA GLU A 175 -9.52 -11.94 -6.92
C GLU A 175 -8.15 -11.55 -6.38
N VAL A 176 -7.42 -12.53 -5.88
CA VAL A 176 -6.09 -12.35 -5.30
C VAL A 176 -5.09 -13.22 -6.03
N ILE A 177 -3.96 -12.64 -6.39
CA ILE A 177 -2.82 -13.36 -6.95
C ILE A 177 -1.65 -13.16 -6.01
N ILE A 178 -1.01 -14.27 -5.61
CA ILE A 178 0.22 -14.28 -4.80
C ILE A 178 1.30 -14.98 -5.61
N ALA A 179 2.46 -14.39 -5.68
CA ALA A 179 3.63 -14.94 -6.36
C ALA A 179 4.80 -15.14 -5.40
N ASN A 180 5.54 -16.22 -5.57
CA ASN A 180 6.75 -16.51 -4.82
C ASN A 180 8.02 -16.27 -5.66
N ARG A 181 9.17 -16.27 -4.97
CA ARG A 181 10.48 -16.09 -5.61
C ARG A 181 10.80 -17.19 -6.62
N ASN A 182 10.39 -18.42 -6.36
CA ASN A 182 10.66 -19.57 -7.23
C ASN A 182 9.77 -19.61 -8.48
N GLY A 183 9.01 -18.57 -8.77
CA GLY A 183 8.28 -18.39 -10.04
C GLY A 183 6.92 -19.05 -10.06
N ARG A 184 6.35 -19.46 -8.93
CA ARG A 184 4.96 -19.91 -8.85
C ARG A 184 4.03 -18.75 -8.49
N ALA A 185 2.83 -18.80 -9.03
CA ALA A 185 1.74 -17.93 -8.66
C ALA A 185 0.48 -18.74 -8.39
N ILE A 186 -0.28 -18.31 -7.38
CA ILE A 186 -1.60 -18.85 -7.09
C ILE A 186 -2.63 -17.75 -7.22
N ARG A 187 -3.84 -18.15 -7.59
CA ARG A 187 -4.99 -17.26 -7.77
C ARG A 187 -6.19 -17.83 -7.02
N PHE A 188 -6.87 -16.98 -6.28
CA PHE A 188 -8.07 -17.35 -5.54
C PHE A 188 -8.98 -16.13 -5.35
N TYR A 189 -10.24 -16.38 -5.03
CA TYR A 189 -11.17 -15.33 -4.62
C TYR A 189 -10.94 -14.98 -3.15
N GLU A 190 -10.99 -13.69 -2.81
CA GLU A 190 -10.85 -13.25 -1.42
C GLU A 190 -11.91 -13.84 -0.48
N SER A 191 -13.08 -14.23 -1.01
CA SER A 191 -14.14 -14.91 -0.26
C SER A 191 -13.69 -16.23 0.36
N ALA A 192 -12.62 -16.85 -0.16
CA ALA A 192 -12.01 -18.04 0.44
C ALA A 192 -11.26 -17.75 1.74
N VAL A 193 -10.94 -16.49 2.01
CA VAL A 193 -10.25 -16.07 3.23
C VAL A 193 -11.29 -15.53 4.22
N ARG A 194 -11.39 -16.15 5.38
CA ARG A 194 -12.29 -15.67 6.44
C ARG A 194 -11.83 -14.33 7.00
N VAL A 195 -12.78 -13.52 7.42
CA VAL A 195 -12.50 -12.25 8.11
C VAL A 195 -11.98 -12.53 9.52
N MET A 196 -10.90 -11.88 9.91
CA MET A 196 -10.24 -12.03 11.21
C MET A 196 -10.09 -10.67 11.90
N GLY A 197 -9.90 -10.69 13.21
CA GLY A 197 -9.63 -9.50 14.00
C GLY A 197 -8.25 -8.88 13.68
N ARG A 198 -8.07 -7.63 14.06
CA ARG A 198 -6.88 -6.82 13.78
C ARG A 198 -5.57 -7.47 14.25
N THR A 199 -5.57 -8.07 15.43
CA THR A 199 -4.37 -8.68 16.04
C THR A 199 -4.15 -10.16 15.68
N ALA A 200 -4.99 -10.74 14.84
CA ALA A 200 -4.83 -12.12 14.38
C ALA A 200 -3.55 -12.28 13.56
N SER A 201 -3.00 -13.48 13.56
CA SER A 201 -1.79 -13.84 12.81
C SER A 201 -2.06 -14.23 11.36
N GLY A 202 -3.32 -14.53 11.01
CA GLY A 202 -3.70 -14.97 9.68
C GLY A 202 -3.68 -16.48 9.49
N VAL A 203 -3.80 -16.88 8.23
CA VAL A 203 -3.82 -18.28 7.79
C VAL A 203 -2.83 -18.49 6.65
N LYS A 204 -2.48 -19.73 6.39
CA LYS A 204 -1.60 -20.08 5.27
C LYS A 204 -2.30 -19.76 3.93
N GLY A 205 -1.75 -18.84 3.17
CA GLY A 205 -2.24 -18.46 1.85
C GLY A 205 -1.53 -19.20 0.72
N MET A 206 -0.23 -19.41 0.85
CA MET A 206 0.60 -20.08 -0.14
C MET A 206 1.58 -21.02 0.54
N THR A 207 1.72 -22.23 0.00
CA THR A 207 2.76 -23.15 0.40
C THR A 207 4.06 -22.83 -0.34
N LEU A 208 5.11 -22.54 0.41
CA LEU A 208 6.44 -22.30 -0.13
C LEU A 208 7.25 -23.60 -0.24
N ASP A 209 8.29 -23.58 -1.07
CA ASP A 209 9.24 -24.68 -1.17
C ASP A 209 10.06 -24.80 0.12
N GLU A 210 10.47 -26.05 0.47
CA GLU A 210 11.13 -26.35 1.73
C GLU A 210 12.63 -25.93 1.79
N ASP A 211 13.14 -25.32 0.73
CA ASP A 211 14.56 -24.96 0.60
C ASP A 211 15.01 -23.75 1.42
N ASN A 212 14.14 -23.19 2.26
CA ASN A 212 14.34 -21.99 3.09
C ASN A 212 14.74 -20.71 2.33
N THR A 213 14.85 -20.77 1.01
CA THR A 213 15.18 -19.61 0.17
C THR A 213 13.96 -19.02 -0.51
N ASP A 214 12.85 -19.77 -0.55
CA ASP A 214 11.61 -19.33 -1.15
C ASP A 214 10.85 -18.39 -0.22
N GLU A 215 10.30 -17.34 -0.78
CA GLU A 215 9.44 -16.40 -0.09
C GLU A 215 8.40 -15.83 -1.05
N VAL A 216 7.29 -15.34 -0.52
CA VAL A 216 6.34 -14.55 -1.30
C VAL A 216 6.99 -13.22 -1.65
N VAL A 217 6.91 -12.83 -2.92
CA VAL A 217 7.47 -11.57 -3.42
C VAL A 217 6.42 -10.53 -3.77
N GLY A 218 5.16 -10.90 -3.87
CA GLY A 218 4.09 -9.96 -4.17
C GLY A 218 2.69 -10.54 -4.04
N MET A 219 1.75 -9.64 -3.82
CA MET A 219 0.31 -9.89 -3.83
C MET A 219 -0.40 -8.80 -4.63
N ILE A 220 -1.34 -9.19 -5.46
CA ILE A 220 -2.19 -8.28 -6.25
C ILE A 220 -3.64 -8.64 -6.00
N CYS A 221 -4.47 -7.62 -5.79
CA CYS A 221 -5.91 -7.74 -5.67
C CYS A 221 -6.59 -7.11 -6.90
N ILE A 222 -7.41 -7.89 -7.60
CA ILE A 222 -8.03 -7.49 -8.86
C ILE A 222 -9.51 -7.23 -8.63
N LYS A 223 -9.97 -6.03 -8.98
CA LYS A 223 -11.37 -5.60 -8.80
C LYS A 223 -12.26 -6.00 -9.97
N ASP A 224 -11.82 -5.72 -11.20
CA ASP A 224 -12.58 -5.90 -12.43
C ASP A 224 -11.96 -6.96 -13.34
N LYS A 225 -12.68 -8.05 -13.52
CA LYS A 225 -12.31 -9.09 -14.48
C LYS A 225 -12.31 -8.51 -15.91
N GLY A 226 -11.21 -8.70 -16.61
CA GLY A 226 -11.09 -8.38 -18.03
C GLY A 226 -10.61 -6.97 -18.37
N LYS A 227 -10.42 -6.07 -17.39
CA LYS A 227 -9.90 -4.70 -17.60
C LYS A 227 -8.53 -4.46 -17.01
N GLU A 228 -8.01 -5.36 -16.20
CA GLU A 228 -6.74 -5.20 -15.52
C GLU A 228 -5.66 -6.09 -16.15
N THR A 229 -4.53 -5.49 -16.42
CA THR A 229 -3.33 -6.19 -16.88
C THR A 229 -2.38 -6.34 -15.70
N VAL A 230 -1.93 -7.57 -15.46
CA VAL A 230 -0.95 -7.84 -14.41
C VAL A 230 0.45 -7.79 -15.00
N LEU A 231 1.28 -6.92 -14.46
CA LEU A 231 2.70 -6.86 -14.73
C LEU A 231 3.43 -7.77 -13.74
N VAL A 232 4.04 -8.82 -14.24
CA VAL A 232 4.90 -9.68 -13.44
C VAL A 232 6.36 -9.32 -13.72
N VAL A 233 7.07 -8.94 -12.66
CA VAL A 233 8.49 -8.65 -12.70
C VAL A 233 9.23 -9.81 -12.03
N SER A 234 10.05 -10.52 -12.77
CA SER A 234 11.00 -11.50 -12.24
C SER A 234 12.42 -11.00 -12.40
N GLU A 235 13.38 -11.60 -11.70
CA GLU A 235 14.82 -11.33 -11.91
C GLU A 235 15.27 -11.56 -13.36
N GLN A 236 14.50 -12.31 -14.13
CA GLN A 236 14.77 -12.63 -15.53
C GLN A 236 14.05 -11.73 -16.55
N GLY A 237 13.23 -10.80 -16.11
CA GLY A 237 12.56 -9.84 -16.99
C GLY A 237 11.11 -9.54 -16.65
N LEU A 238 10.53 -8.63 -17.43
CA LEU A 238 9.16 -8.17 -17.36
C LEU A 238 8.25 -9.05 -18.23
N SER A 239 7.22 -9.63 -17.65
CA SER A 239 6.16 -10.30 -18.38
C SER A 239 4.81 -9.64 -18.14
N LEU A 240 4.11 -9.28 -19.22
CA LEU A 240 2.74 -8.79 -19.18
C LEU A 240 1.80 -9.99 -19.33
N ILE A 241 0.99 -10.23 -18.30
CA ILE A 241 -0.05 -11.26 -18.36
C ILE A 241 -1.39 -10.56 -18.50
N HIS A 242 -2.07 -10.78 -19.63
CA HIS A 242 -3.49 -10.48 -19.76
C HIS A 242 -4.28 -11.53 -18.97
N ILE A 243 -5.04 -11.07 -17.98
CA ILE A 243 -5.97 -11.93 -17.26
C ILE A 243 -7.25 -12.00 -18.09
N SER A 244 -7.34 -12.99 -18.99
CA SER A 244 -8.60 -13.41 -19.56
C SER A 244 -9.39 -14.25 -18.54
N GLU A 245 -10.72 -14.26 -18.67
CA GLU A 245 -11.61 -15.00 -17.77
C GLU A 245 -11.08 -16.42 -17.47
N PRO A 246 -11.16 -16.87 -16.19
CA PRO A 246 -10.81 -18.24 -15.86
C PRO A 246 -11.74 -19.17 -16.64
N THR A 247 -11.15 -20.04 -17.45
CA THR A 247 -11.88 -21.19 -17.97
C THR A 247 -12.38 -21.97 -16.77
N ARG A 248 -13.70 -22.13 -16.66
CA ARG A 248 -14.31 -22.97 -15.63
C ARG A 248 -13.65 -24.35 -15.71
N PRO A 249 -13.18 -24.91 -14.59
CA PRO A 249 -12.83 -26.33 -14.59
C PRO A 249 -14.11 -27.11 -14.90
N TYR A 250 -14.00 -28.00 -15.82
CA TYR A 250 -15.06 -28.95 -16.17
C TYR A 250 -15.32 -29.88 -14.99
#